data_ccaf77ff689701a33b6f5835abb95c62
#
_entry.id   ccaf77ff689701a33b6f5835abb95c62
#
_cell.length_a   1.000
_cell.length_b   1.000
_cell.length_c   1.000
_cell.angle_alpha   90.00
_cell.angle_beta   90.00
_cell.angle_gamma   90.00
#
_symmetry.space_group_name_H-M   'P 1'
#
loop_
_entity.id
_entity.type
_entity.pdbx_description
1 polymer ?
#
loop_
_entity_poly.entity_id
_entity_poly.type
_entity_poly.pdbx_seq_one_letter_code
_entity_poly.pdbx_strand_id
1 'polypeptide(L)'
;MTDFSPQLTGALARDGARTAAAAPGTAATGEASRVGRRVRRLAWLAVAAQVAFVAGWLLAAAWQGPRYSVVADSISDMYAVTAPGGAFLVVVFTLCGAATMWFAWRSLRPALRPAGWPATIGAVLVALSICGLGDLLTASERLACRIADPGCTPTSQLANAGGKMDNTLSTIGVVLFVLAGFSLAAAMKRLPSWRAWVRPVRWWAVLMIILTICEVLTQGADGFSGLFERLIALTGATGIALLARGVIRRSKTAG
;
A
#
# COMPACT_ATOMS: atom_id res chain seq x y z
N MET A 1 -18.58 31.94 -84.97
CA MET A 1 -19.06 33.35 -84.98
C MET A 1 -19.09 33.83 -83.56
N THR A 2 -18.21 34.82 -83.33
CA THR A 2 -18.19 35.90 -82.33
C THR A 2 -18.20 35.44 -80.84
N ASP A 3 -17.09 35.34 -80.11
CA ASP A 3 -16.26 36.42 -79.64
C ASP A 3 -16.99 37.37 -78.64
N PHE A 4 -16.63 37.34 -77.37
CA PHE A 4 -16.40 38.50 -76.55
C PHE A 4 -15.93 38.13 -75.13
N SER A 5 -14.66 38.35 -74.83
CA SER A 5 -14.18 38.69 -73.50
C SER A 5 -14.61 40.11 -73.12
N PRO A 6 -14.70 40.43 -71.83
CA PRO A 6 -13.62 41.20 -71.27
C PRO A 6 -13.23 40.86 -69.83
N GLN A 7 -11.97 41.02 -69.59
CA GLN A 7 -11.29 41.17 -68.30
C GLN A 7 -11.91 42.26 -67.44
N LEU A 8 -12.01 42.00 -66.12
CA LEU A 8 -11.92 43.06 -65.12
C LEU A 8 -11.27 42.56 -63.84
N THR A 9 -10.11 43.09 -63.66
CA THR A 9 -9.29 43.22 -62.45
C THR A 9 -10.09 43.50 -61.20
N GLY A 10 -9.78 42.77 -60.10
CA GLY A 10 -10.24 43.08 -58.76
C GLY A 10 -9.32 42.44 -57.74
N ALA A 11 -8.17 43.08 -57.51
CA ALA A 11 -7.32 42.81 -56.38
C ALA A 11 -8.05 43.19 -55.07
N LEU A 12 -8.40 42.23 -54.26
CA LEU A 12 -8.74 42.49 -52.86
C LEU A 12 -7.81 41.66 -52.02
N ALA A 13 -6.83 42.31 -51.45
CA ALA A 13 -6.02 41.84 -50.34
C ALA A 13 -6.94 41.35 -49.23
N ARG A 14 -6.92 40.03 -48.96
CA ARG A 14 -7.43 39.48 -47.74
C ARG A 14 -6.27 39.24 -46.81
N ASP A 15 -6.02 40.20 -45.93
CA ASP A 15 -5.35 40.02 -44.67
C ASP A 15 -6.05 38.88 -43.91
N GLY A 16 -5.59 37.67 -44.14
CA GLY A 16 -5.97 36.51 -43.35
C GLY A 16 -5.18 36.56 -42.06
N ALA A 17 -5.76 37.17 -41.02
CA ALA A 17 -5.31 36.98 -39.66
C ALA A 17 -5.14 35.46 -39.41
N ARG A 18 -3.92 34.97 -39.44
CA ARG A 18 -3.55 33.67 -38.93
C ARG A 18 -3.75 33.69 -37.43
N THR A 19 -4.98 33.43 -36.99
CA THR A 19 -5.22 32.94 -35.65
C THR A 19 -4.46 31.64 -35.55
N ALA A 20 -3.27 31.71 -34.93
CA ALA A 20 -2.50 30.55 -34.53
C ALA A 20 -3.41 29.74 -33.59
N ALA A 21 -4.13 28.77 -34.15
CA ALA A 21 -4.82 27.76 -33.39
C ALA A 21 -3.73 27.02 -32.60
N ALA A 22 -3.64 27.28 -31.32
CA ALA A 22 -2.74 26.57 -30.41
C ALA A 22 -3.00 25.09 -30.60
N ALA A 23 -1.98 24.36 -31.05
CA ALA A 23 -2.07 22.95 -31.36
C ALA A 23 -2.56 22.21 -30.12
N PRO A 24 -3.66 21.46 -30.17
CA PRO A 24 -4.27 20.80 -29.00
C PRO A 24 -3.41 19.71 -28.36
N GLY A 25 -2.21 19.44 -28.91
CA GLY A 25 -1.31 18.38 -28.45
C GLY A 25 -0.46 18.71 -27.22
N THR A 26 -0.11 19.97 -26.98
CA THR A 26 0.85 20.34 -25.92
C THR A 26 0.24 20.33 -24.51
N ALA A 27 -1.04 20.63 -24.37
CA ALA A 27 -1.74 20.57 -23.07
C ALA A 27 -1.97 19.12 -22.60
N ALA A 28 -2.37 18.22 -23.50
CA ALA A 28 -2.61 16.82 -23.20
C ALA A 28 -1.33 16.07 -22.78
N THR A 29 -0.19 16.36 -23.45
CA THR A 29 1.11 15.75 -23.08
C THR A 29 1.60 16.25 -21.73
N GLY A 30 1.38 17.52 -21.39
CA GLY A 30 1.71 18.09 -20.08
C GLY A 30 0.92 17.47 -18.93
N GLU A 31 -0.36 17.22 -19.12
CA GLU A 31 -1.24 16.61 -18.13
C GLU A 31 -0.91 15.14 -17.88
N ALA A 32 -0.73 14.34 -18.93
CA ALA A 32 -0.29 12.95 -18.84
C ALA A 32 1.03 12.80 -18.06
N SER A 33 2.01 13.68 -18.33
CA SER A 33 3.28 13.73 -17.60
C SER A 33 3.11 14.09 -16.11
N ARG A 34 2.20 14.99 -15.76
CA ARG A 34 1.90 15.34 -14.36
C ARG A 34 1.26 14.18 -13.60
N VAL A 35 0.30 13.49 -14.22
CA VAL A 35 -0.35 12.31 -13.63
C VAL A 35 0.68 11.20 -13.39
N GLY A 36 1.53 10.89 -14.36
CA GLY A 36 2.60 9.91 -14.21
C GLY A 36 3.58 10.23 -13.08
N ARG A 37 3.99 11.50 -12.93
CA ARG A 37 4.85 11.96 -11.83
C ARG A 37 4.18 11.79 -10.46
N ARG A 38 2.89 12.10 -10.35
CA ARG A 38 2.13 11.95 -9.10
C ARG A 38 2.03 10.48 -8.67
N VAL A 39 1.66 9.61 -9.59
CA VAL A 39 1.57 8.16 -9.36
C VAL A 39 2.91 7.60 -8.87
N ARG A 40 4.01 8.02 -9.49
CA ARG A 40 5.37 7.60 -9.11
C ARG A 40 5.77 8.12 -7.72
N ARG A 41 5.45 9.38 -7.38
CA ARG A 41 5.74 9.94 -6.04
C ARG A 41 5.01 9.17 -4.95
N LEU A 42 3.75 8.83 -5.15
CA LEU A 42 2.97 8.04 -4.17
C LEU A 42 3.51 6.60 -4.04
N ALA A 43 3.99 6.01 -5.13
CA ALA A 43 4.63 4.69 -5.04
C ALA A 43 5.95 4.74 -4.27
N TRP A 44 6.78 5.80 -4.41
CA TRP A 44 7.96 6.01 -3.58
C TRP A 44 7.61 6.28 -2.12
N LEU A 45 6.56 7.05 -1.85
CA LEU A 45 6.06 7.28 -0.49
C LEU A 45 5.66 5.94 0.17
N ALA A 46 4.99 5.04 -0.56
CA ALA A 46 4.66 3.73 -0.04
C ALA A 46 5.91 2.90 0.28
N VAL A 47 6.95 2.92 -0.56
CA VAL A 47 8.23 2.25 -0.25
C VAL A 47 8.86 2.82 1.01
N ALA A 48 8.92 4.15 1.12
CA ALA A 48 9.49 4.83 2.30
C ALA A 48 8.68 4.50 3.57
N ALA A 49 7.35 4.45 3.48
CA ALA A 49 6.48 4.06 4.59
C ALA A 49 6.77 2.63 5.06
N GLN A 50 6.93 1.66 4.15
CA GLN A 50 7.24 0.29 4.56
C GLN A 50 8.65 0.16 5.18
N VAL A 51 9.61 0.94 4.71
CA VAL A 51 10.93 1.02 5.35
C VAL A 51 10.81 1.63 6.75
N ALA A 52 10.03 2.70 6.91
CA ALA A 52 9.78 3.33 8.21
C ALA A 52 9.02 2.40 9.17
N PHE A 53 8.04 1.63 8.68
CA PHE A 53 7.32 0.62 9.44
C PHE A 53 8.28 -0.43 10.02
N VAL A 54 9.11 -1.05 9.17
CA VAL A 54 10.08 -2.07 9.61
C VAL A 54 11.13 -1.46 10.55
N ALA A 55 11.70 -0.32 10.20
CA ALA A 55 12.68 0.37 11.05
C ALA A 55 12.05 0.79 12.40
N GLY A 56 10.78 1.20 12.40
CA GLY A 56 10.06 1.63 13.59
C GLY A 56 9.98 0.54 14.65
N TRP A 57 9.49 -0.65 14.32
CA TRP A 57 9.39 -1.72 15.30
C TRP A 57 10.77 -2.34 15.65
N LEU A 58 11.74 -2.35 14.74
CA LEU A 58 13.12 -2.74 15.08
C LEU A 58 13.74 -1.78 16.10
N LEU A 59 13.58 -0.48 15.92
CA LEU A 59 14.06 0.51 16.87
C LEU A 59 13.30 0.43 18.20
N ALA A 60 11.97 0.27 18.16
CA ALA A 60 11.15 0.20 19.35
C ALA A 60 11.51 -0.99 20.25
N ALA A 61 11.93 -2.09 19.69
CA ALA A 61 12.38 -3.26 20.45
C ALA A 61 13.53 -2.94 21.42
N ALA A 62 14.39 -1.96 21.08
CA ALA A 62 15.56 -1.62 21.88
C ALA A 62 15.26 -1.04 23.27
N TRP A 63 14.07 -0.47 23.48
CA TRP A 63 13.69 0.15 24.76
C TRP A 63 12.53 -0.53 25.49
N GLN A 64 12.10 -1.74 25.04
CA GLN A 64 11.02 -2.47 25.70
C GLN A 64 11.38 -3.04 27.08
N GLY A 65 12.66 -3.05 27.41
CA GLY A 65 13.17 -3.52 28.71
C GLY A 65 13.53 -5.00 28.72
N PRO A 66 14.12 -5.49 29.81
CA PRO A 66 14.80 -6.79 29.85
C PRO A 66 13.85 -8.02 29.82
N ARG A 67 12.57 -7.82 30.11
CA ARG A 67 11.58 -8.91 30.07
C ARG A 67 10.97 -9.13 28.70
N TYR A 68 11.15 -8.16 27.80
CA TYR A 68 10.62 -8.23 26.44
C TYR A 68 11.48 -9.17 25.58
N SER A 69 10.83 -10.10 24.90
CA SER A 69 11.45 -11.04 23.98
C SER A 69 10.98 -10.80 22.55
N VAL A 70 11.89 -10.45 21.66
CA VAL A 70 11.61 -10.26 20.23
C VAL A 70 11.01 -11.53 19.58
N VAL A 71 11.33 -12.71 20.14
CA VAL A 71 10.85 -13.99 19.60
C VAL A 71 9.48 -14.34 20.13
N ALA A 72 9.22 -14.06 21.41
CA ALA A 72 7.99 -14.45 22.09
C ALA A 72 6.90 -13.36 22.04
N ASP A 73 7.28 -12.10 22.25
CA ASP A 73 6.33 -11.01 22.40
C ASP A 73 6.00 -10.38 21.05
N SER A 74 4.75 -9.97 20.90
CA SER A 74 4.20 -9.41 19.66
C SER A 74 4.73 -8.00 19.35
N ILE A 75 4.55 -7.55 18.10
CA ILE A 75 4.75 -6.15 17.72
C ILE A 75 3.72 -5.26 18.44
N SER A 76 2.48 -5.76 18.58
CA SER A 76 1.38 -5.05 19.27
C SER A 76 1.69 -4.79 20.75
N ASP A 77 2.47 -5.63 21.41
CA ASP A 77 2.95 -5.38 22.77
C ASP A 77 3.76 -4.07 22.87
N MET A 78 4.53 -3.71 21.84
CA MET A 78 5.39 -2.52 21.85
C MET A 78 4.63 -1.20 21.79
N TYR A 79 3.33 -1.22 21.45
CA TYR A 79 2.47 -0.04 21.51
C TYR A 79 1.26 -0.21 22.42
N ALA A 80 1.22 -1.25 23.25
CA ALA A 80 0.23 -1.42 24.31
C ALA A 80 0.11 -0.16 25.18
N VAL A 81 -0.97 -0.03 25.97
CA VAL A 81 -1.16 1.15 26.84
C VAL A 81 0.00 1.32 27.83
N THR A 82 0.55 0.21 28.32
CA THR A 82 1.67 0.17 29.27
C THR A 82 3.05 0.20 28.62
N ALA A 83 3.13 0.18 27.26
CA ALA A 83 4.41 0.10 26.58
C ALA A 83 5.24 1.39 26.68
N PRO A 84 6.53 1.30 27.06
CA PRO A 84 7.40 2.47 27.04
C PRO A 84 7.58 2.96 25.61
N GLY A 85 7.34 4.26 25.40
CA GLY A 85 7.48 4.86 24.08
C GLY A 85 6.47 4.38 23.02
N GLY A 86 5.38 3.69 23.42
CA GLY A 86 4.40 3.14 22.49
C GLY A 86 3.78 4.16 21.54
N ALA A 87 3.68 5.43 21.96
CA ALA A 87 3.21 6.53 21.11
C ALA A 87 4.06 6.71 19.83
N PHE A 88 5.36 6.39 19.87
CA PHE A 88 6.23 6.43 18.70
C PHE A 88 5.71 5.47 17.60
N LEU A 89 5.44 4.22 17.96
CA LEU A 89 4.92 3.23 17.00
C LEU A 89 3.51 3.58 16.52
N VAL A 90 2.66 4.09 17.41
CA VAL A 90 1.33 4.57 17.02
C VAL A 90 1.44 5.60 15.90
N VAL A 91 2.31 6.61 16.03
CA VAL A 91 2.51 7.63 14.99
C VAL A 91 3.07 7.02 13.71
N VAL A 92 4.11 6.19 13.82
CA VAL A 92 4.76 5.56 12.65
C VAL A 92 3.76 4.70 11.89
N PHE A 93 3.03 3.81 12.56
CA PHE A 93 2.09 2.89 11.92
C PHE A 93 0.90 3.62 11.32
N THR A 94 0.32 4.58 12.04
CA THR A 94 -0.76 5.42 11.50
C THR A 94 -0.35 6.12 10.18
N LEU A 95 0.85 6.69 10.12
CA LEU A 95 1.37 7.32 8.91
C LEU A 95 1.63 6.31 7.79
N CYS A 96 2.14 5.11 8.14
CA CYS A 96 2.37 4.03 7.17
C CYS A 96 1.06 3.48 6.60
N GLY A 97 0.04 3.28 7.44
CA GLY A 97 -1.30 2.88 7.01
C GLY A 97 -1.93 3.89 6.07
N ALA A 98 -1.90 5.18 6.42
CA ALA A 98 -2.38 6.26 5.57
C ALA A 98 -1.66 6.28 4.21
N ALA A 99 -0.34 6.14 4.19
CA ALA A 99 0.45 6.10 2.97
C ALA A 99 0.11 4.87 2.10
N THR A 100 -0.09 3.70 2.72
CA THR A 100 -0.49 2.46 2.04
C THR A 100 -1.88 2.58 1.42
N MET A 101 -2.87 3.11 2.15
CA MET A 101 -4.22 3.35 1.62
C MET A 101 -4.19 4.34 0.44
N TRP A 102 -3.43 5.42 0.58
CA TRP A 102 -3.28 6.41 -0.49
C TRP A 102 -2.60 5.83 -1.72
N PHE A 103 -1.53 5.05 -1.53
CA PHE A 103 -0.87 4.31 -2.60
C PHE A 103 -1.84 3.34 -3.31
N ALA A 104 -2.57 2.52 -2.55
CA ALA A 104 -3.51 1.56 -3.11
C ALA A 104 -4.54 2.23 -4.02
N TRP A 105 -5.11 3.35 -3.56
CA TRP A 105 -6.18 4.05 -4.28
C TRP A 105 -5.70 4.93 -5.42
N ARG A 106 -4.64 5.73 -5.21
CA ARG A 106 -4.19 6.78 -6.13
C ARG A 106 -3.03 6.36 -7.04
N SER A 107 -2.44 5.20 -6.79
CA SER A 107 -1.28 4.72 -7.55
C SER A 107 -1.49 3.31 -8.09
N LEU A 108 -1.75 2.32 -7.24
CA LEU A 108 -1.89 0.91 -7.63
C LEU A 108 -3.15 0.69 -8.48
N ARG A 109 -4.32 1.15 -8.00
CA ARG A 109 -5.59 1.01 -8.73
C ARG A 109 -5.53 1.64 -10.13
N PRO A 110 -5.11 2.89 -10.34
CA PRO A 110 -4.97 3.46 -11.68
C PRO A 110 -3.98 2.70 -12.57
N ALA A 111 -2.86 2.23 -12.03
CA ALA A 111 -1.86 1.47 -12.78
C ALA A 111 -2.37 0.12 -13.30
N LEU A 112 -3.33 -0.48 -12.61
CA LEU A 112 -3.96 -1.76 -12.97
C LEU A 112 -5.37 -1.60 -13.55
N ARG A 113 -5.91 -0.37 -13.66
CA ARG A 113 -7.29 -0.09 -14.12
C ARG A 113 -7.69 -0.82 -15.40
N PRO A 114 -6.83 -0.96 -16.44
CA PRO A 114 -7.20 -1.67 -17.66
C PRO A 114 -7.51 -3.16 -17.44
N ALA A 115 -7.12 -3.75 -16.28
CA ALA A 115 -7.48 -5.13 -15.93
C ALA A 115 -8.95 -5.30 -15.47
N GLY A 116 -9.67 -4.18 -15.27
CA GLY A 116 -11.07 -4.18 -14.85
C GLY A 116 -11.26 -4.37 -13.35
N TRP A 117 -12.37 -4.96 -12.95
CA TRP A 117 -12.80 -5.10 -11.56
C TRP A 117 -11.81 -5.78 -10.58
N PRO A 118 -10.99 -6.80 -10.98
CA PRO A 118 -10.03 -7.39 -10.03
C PRO A 118 -8.98 -6.39 -9.54
N ALA A 119 -8.62 -5.40 -10.37
CA ALA A 119 -7.71 -4.33 -9.96
C ALA A 119 -8.33 -3.43 -8.87
N THR A 120 -9.61 -3.11 -9.01
CA THR A 120 -10.31 -2.30 -8.00
C THR A 120 -10.49 -3.09 -6.70
N ILE A 121 -10.92 -4.36 -6.78
CA ILE A 121 -11.04 -5.21 -5.59
C ILE A 121 -9.70 -5.37 -4.90
N GLY A 122 -8.63 -5.72 -5.63
CA GLY A 122 -7.30 -5.85 -5.05
C GLY A 122 -6.81 -4.58 -4.35
N ALA A 123 -7.03 -3.41 -4.95
CA ALA A 123 -6.66 -2.14 -4.34
C ALA A 123 -7.49 -1.81 -3.08
N VAL A 124 -8.80 -2.09 -3.09
CA VAL A 124 -9.67 -1.93 -1.91
C VAL A 124 -9.23 -2.87 -0.79
N LEU A 125 -8.95 -4.13 -1.11
CA LEU A 125 -8.49 -5.11 -0.13
C LEU A 125 -7.14 -4.73 0.48
N VAL A 126 -6.18 -4.19 -0.31
CA VAL A 126 -4.94 -3.63 0.24
C VAL A 126 -5.23 -2.45 1.18
N ALA A 127 -6.14 -1.55 0.80
CA ALA A 127 -6.47 -0.40 1.63
C ALA A 127 -7.14 -0.80 2.96
N LEU A 128 -7.98 -1.84 2.95
CA LEU A 128 -8.70 -2.33 4.14
C LEU A 128 -7.94 -3.39 4.93
N SER A 129 -6.78 -3.83 4.45
CA SER A 129 -5.95 -4.84 5.10
C SER A 129 -5.27 -4.32 6.36
N ILE A 130 -4.55 -5.22 7.04
CA ILE A 130 -3.74 -4.87 8.21
C ILE A 130 -2.73 -3.76 7.90
N CYS A 131 -2.04 -3.80 6.76
CA CYS A 131 -1.06 -2.77 6.35
C CYS A 131 -1.70 -1.44 5.90
N GLY A 132 -3.01 -1.37 5.76
CA GLY A 132 -3.75 -0.16 5.41
C GLY A 132 -4.56 0.35 6.58
N LEU A 133 -5.80 -0.15 6.70
CA LEU A 133 -6.74 0.28 7.75
C LEU A 133 -6.26 -0.13 9.15
N GLY A 134 -5.70 -1.33 9.33
CA GLY A 134 -5.16 -1.77 10.62
C GLY A 134 -4.08 -0.80 11.09
N ASP A 135 -3.01 -0.61 10.34
CA ASP A 135 -1.96 0.35 10.71
C ASP A 135 -2.50 1.78 10.92
N LEU A 136 -3.49 2.23 10.12
CA LEU A 136 -4.09 3.56 10.29
C LEU A 136 -4.79 3.71 11.64
N LEU A 137 -5.41 2.65 12.15
CA LEU A 137 -6.20 2.64 13.38
C LEU A 137 -5.39 2.27 14.62
N THR A 138 -4.07 2.09 14.53
CA THR A 138 -3.18 1.68 15.64
C THR A 138 -3.39 2.47 16.93
N ALA A 139 -3.76 3.76 16.84
CA ALA A 139 -4.07 4.57 18.02
C ALA A 139 -5.27 4.02 18.82
N SER A 140 -6.22 3.38 18.15
CA SER A 140 -7.45 2.80 18.73
C SER A 140 -7.29 1.32 19.09
N GLU A 141 -6.24 0.66 18.60
CA GLU A 141 -5.98 -0.78 18.70
C GLU A 141 -4.95 -1.13 19.78
N ARG A 142 -4.81 -0.32 20.83
CA ARG A 142 -3.81 -0.55 21.86
C ARG A 142 -4.25 -1.61 22.86
N LEU A 143 -3.44 -2.67 23.02
CA LEU A 143 -3.61 -3.69 24.04
C LEU A 143 -3.61 -3.07 25.44
N ALA A 144 -4.36 -3.66 26.39
CA ALA A 144 -4.46 -3.13 27.74
C ALA A 144 -3.12 -3.19 28.51
N CYS A 145 -2.32 -4.25 28.30
CA CYS A 145 -1.00 -4.45 28.88
C CYS A 145 -0.10 -5.26 27.92
N ARG A 146 1.22 -5.30 28.19
CA ARG A 146 2.18 -6.17 27.49
C ARG A 146 2.34 -7.49 28.21
N ILE A 147 2.58 -8.57 27.48
CA ILE A 147 2.94 -9.88 28.10
C ILE A 147 4.18 -9.77 28.99
N ALA A 148 5.14 -8.92 28.61
CA ALA A 148 6.35 -8.66 29.43
C ALA A 148 6.05 -7.97 30.77
N ASP A 149 4.84 -7.43 31.01
CA ASP A 149 4.48 -6.78 32.25
C ASP A 149 4.06 -7.81 33.30
N PRO A 150 4.43 -7.63 34.59
CA PRO A 150 4.05 -8.56 35.65
C PRO A 150 2.53 -8.70 35.77
N GLY A 151 2.03 -9.93 35.70
CA GLY A 151 0.60 -10.25 35.86
C GLY A 151 -0.24 -10.00 34.58
N CYS A 152 0.36 -9.56 33.47
CA CYS A 152 -0.34 -9.51 32.21
C CYS A 152 -0.49 -10.91 31.61
N THR A 153 -1.67 -11.19 31.10
CA THR A 153 -2.02 -12.47 30.45
C THR A 153 -2.65 -12.18 29.09
N PRO A 154 -2.68 -13.13 28.14
CA PRO A 154 -3.37 -12.95 26.87
C PRO A 154 -4.83 -12.48 27.03
N THR A 155 -5.53 -12.96 28.07
CA THR A 155 -6.90 -12.53 28.36
C THR A 155 -6.96 -11.09 28.85
N SER A 156 -6.00 -10.66 29.70
CA SER A 156 -5.94 -9.29 30.21
C SER A 156 -5.52 -8.27 29.14
N GLN A 157 -4.77 -8.67 28.12
CA GLN A 157 -4.50 -7.83 26.95
C GLN A 157 -5.77 -7.38 26.24
N LEU A 158 -6.79 -8.24 26.20
CA LEU A 158 -8.09 -7.98 25.56
C LEU A 158 -9.11 -7.35 26.51
N ALA A 159 -8.72 -6.94 27.71
CA ALA A 159 -9.66 -6.39 28.71
C ALA A 159 -10.27 -5.04 28.29
N ASN A 160 -9.57 -4.27 27.45
CA ASN A 160 -10.05 -2.99 26.92
C ASN A 160 -10.62 -3.12 25.49
N ALA A 161 -11.30 -2.08 25.03
CA ALA A 161 -11.84 -2.03 23.67
C ALA A 161 -10.74 -2.07 22.60
N GLY A 162 -9.58 -1.44 22.87
CA GLY A 162 -8.44 -1.40 21.96
C GLY A 162 -7.87 -2.79 21.69
N GLY A 163 -7.64 -3.60 22.73
CA GLY A 163 -7.15 -4.96 22.55
C GLY A 163 -8.13 -5.88 21.78
N LYS A 164 -9.44 -5.73 22.02
CA LYS A 164 -10.46 -6.46 21.25
C LYS A 164 -10.45 -6.03 19.77
N MET A 165 -10.28 -4.75 19.52
CA MET A 165 -10.21 -4.18 18.19
C MET A 165 -8.95 -4.65 17.47
N ASP A 166 -7.78 -4.62 18.12
CA ASP A 166 -6.50 -5.13 17.61
C ASP A 166 -6.63 -6.60 17.17
N ASN A 167 -7.13 -7.46 18.04
CA ASN A 167 -7.33 -8.88 17.74
C ASN A 167 -8.28 -9.12 16.55
N THR A 168 -9.34 -8.32 16.44
CA THR A 168 -10.32 -8.45 15.35
C THR A 168 -9.78 -7.93 14.03
N LEU A 169 -9.21 -6.73 14.03
CA LEU A 169 -8.72 -6.08 12.82
C LEU A 169 -7.44 -6.73 12.29
N SER A 170 -6.55 -7.22 13.16
CA SER A 170 -5.37 -7.98 12.72
C SER A 170 -5.79 -9.27 12.01
N THR A 171 -6.71 -10.04 12.60
CA THR A 171 -7.20 -11.29 11.99
C THR A 171 -7.88 -11.04 10.65
N ILE A 172 -8.86 -10.14 10.60
CA ILE A 172 -9.57 -9.80 9.35
C ILE A 172 -8.61 -9.16 8.36
N GLY A 173 -7.75 -8.26 8.83
CA GLY A 173 -6.81 -7.51 8.02
C GLY A 173 -5.80 -8.39 7.29
N VAL A 174 -5.29 -9.44 7.93
CA VAL A 174 -4.40 -10.43 7.29
C VAL A 174 -5.15 -11.22 6.21
N VAL A 175 -6.38 -11.66 6.48
CA VAL A 175 -7.22 -12.35 5.48
C VAL A 175 -7.46 -11.46 4.27
N LEU A 176 -7.83 -10.19 4.48
CA LEU A 176 -8.03 -9.24 3.39
C LEU A 176 -6.76 -9.02 2.58
N PHE A 177 -5.59 -9.02 3.25
CA PHE A 177 -4.31 -8.84 2.59
C PHE A 177 -3.93 -10.02 1.69
N VAL A 178 -4.17 -11.24 2.15
CA VAL A 178 -4.01 -12.47 1.34
C VAL A 178 -4.93 -12.44 0.11
N LEU A 179 -6.21 -12.12 0.30
CA LEU A 179 -7.18 -11.98 -0.79
C LEU A 179 -6.80 -10.87 -1.78
N ALA A 180 -6.20 -9.78 -1.29
CA ALA A 180 -5.65 -8.73 -2.13
C ALA A 180 -4.56 -9.27 -3.06
N GLY A 181 -3.65 -10.11 -2.56
CA GLY A 181 -2.60 -10.73 -3.35
C GLY A 181 -3.15 -11.57 -4.52
N PHE A 182 -4.15 -12.40 -4.27
CA PHE A 182 -4.78 -13.20 -5.33
C PHE A 182 -5.56 -12.34 -6.33
N SER A 183 -6.30 -11.33 -5.86
CA SER A 183 -7.05 -10.40 -6.71
C SER A 183 -6.11 -9.58 -7.61
N LEU A 184 -5.00 -9.09 -7.06
CA LEU A 184 -3.99 -8.36 -7.82
C LEU A 184 -3.28 -9.25 -8.83
N ALA A 185 -2.95 -10.50 -8.47
CA ALA A 185 -2.37 -11.47 -9.40
C ALA A 185 -3.34 -11.77 -10.55
N ALA A 186 -4.65 -11.88 -10.29
CA ALA A 186 -5.67 -12.05 -11.32
C ALA A 186 -5.77 -10.82 -12.24
N ALA A 187 -5.68 -9.60 -11.68
CA ALA A 187 -5.62 -8.36 -12.46
C ALA A 187 -4.36 -8.32 -13.34
N MET A 188 -3.20 -8.62 -12.78
CA MET A 188 -1.91 -8.62 -13.49
C MET A 188 -1.87 -9.65 -14.62
N LYS A 189 -2.52 -10.81 -14.46
CA LYS A 189 -2.63 -11.84 -15.52
C LYS A 189 -3.30 -11.31 -16.80
N ARG A 190 -4.23 -10.36 -16.66
CA ARG A 190 -4.96 -9.75 -17.79
C ARG A 190 -4.12 -8.72 -18.56
N LEU A 191 -3.03 -8.26 -18.00
CA LEU A 191 -2.17 -7.22 -18.57
C LEU A 191 -0.84 -7.82 -19.04
N PRO A 192 -0.55 -7.91 -20.36
CA PRO A 192 0.70 -8.48 -20.87
C PRO A 192 1.93 -7.93 -20.17
N SER A 193 1.88 -6.65 -19.93
CA SER A 193 2.94 -5.89 -19.31
C SER A 193 3.14 -6.18 -17.81
N TRP A 194 2.22 -6.83 -17.10
CA TRP A 194 2.32 -7.22 -15.69
C TRP A 194 2.51 -8.73 -15.50
N ARG A 195 2.56 -9.52 -16.55
CA ARG A 195 2.64 -10.99 -16.46
C ARG A 195 3.81 -11.52 -15.65
N ALA A 196 4.96 -10.85 -15.72
CA ALA A 196 6.14 -11.22 -14.92
C ALA A 196 5.91 -11.10 -13.39
N TRP A 197 4.95 -10.28 -12.96
CA TRP A 197 4.63 -10.06 -11.55
C TRP A 197 3.60 -11.04 -10.98
N VAL A 198 2.90 -11.79 -11.83
CA VAL A 198 1.83 -12.72 -11.39
C VAL A 198 2.36 -13.79 -10.45
N ARG A 199 3.48 -14.44 -10.82
CA ARG A 199 4.09 -15.50 -9.98
C ARG A 199 4.60 -14.94 -8.65
N PRO A 200 5.43 -13.90 -8.61
CA PRO A 200 5.90 -13.30 -7.35
C PRO A 200 4.75 -12.91 -6.42
N VAL A 201 3.70 -12.25 -6.92
CA VAL A 201 2.56 -11.81 -6.09
C VAL A 201 1.74 -13.00 -5.57
N ARG A 202 1.57 -14.06 -6.36
CA ARG A 202 0.90 -15.28 -5.87
C ARG A 202 1.71 -16.00 -4.81
N TRP A 203 3.02 -16.16 -5.01
CA TRP A 203 3.89 -16.79 -4.02
C TRP A 203 3.96 -15.98 -2.74
N TRP A 204 3.97 -14.67 -2.84
CA TRP A 204 3.87 -13.79 -1.68
C TRP A 204 2.56 -14.02 -0.90
N ALA A 205 1.40 -14.11 -1.56
CA ALA A 205 0.14 -14.42 -0.90
C ALA A 205 0.12 -15.82 -0.25
N VAL A 206 0.72 -16.82 -0.91
CA VAL A 206 0.87 -18.18 -0.34
C VAL A 206 1.79 -18.17 0.88
N LEU A 207 2.91 -17.43 0.82
CA LEU A 207 3.82 -17.28 1.96
C LEU A 207 3.12 -16.64 3.17
N MET A 208 2.29 -15.61 2.93
CA MET A 208 1.46 -15.00 3.99
C MET A 208 0.55 -16.04 4.66
N ILE A 209 -0.11 -16.90 3.89
CA ILE A 209 -0.95 -17.99 4.43
C ILE A 209 -0.11 -18.93 5.32
N ILE A 210 1.04 -19.37 4.81
CA ILE A 210 1.92 -20.30 5.55
C ILE A 210 2.37 -19.66 6.87
N LEU A 211 2.83 -18.43 6.84
CA LEU A 211 3.29 -17.73 8.04
C LEU A 211 2.16 -17.51 9.05
N THR A 212 0.95 -17.16 8.58
CA THR A 212 -0.23 -17.01 9.45
C THR A 212 -0.63 -18.33 10.10
N ILE A 213 -0.57 -19.45 9.37
CA ILE A 213 -0.82 -20.78 9.94
C ILE A 213 0.25 -21.10 11.01
N CYS A 214 1.52 -20.84 10.72
CA CYS A 214 2.60 -21.06 11.68
C CYS A 214 2.41 -20.21 12.94
N GLU A 215 2.01 -18.95 12.80
CA GLU A 215 1.70 -18.05 13.93
C GLU A 215 0.57 -18.63 14.79
N VAL A 216 -0.55 -19.01 14.19
CA VAL A 216 -1.70 -19.60 14.92
C VAL A 216 -1.31 -20.88 15.64
N LEU A 217 -0.49 -21.75 15.02
CA LEU A 217 -0.05 -23.00 15.64
C LEU A 217 0.94 -22.78 16.79
N THR A 218 1.66 -21.66 16.82
CA THR A 218 2.61 -21.32 17.89
C THR A 218 2.02 -20.40 18.96
N GLN A 219 0.78 -19.93 18.80
CA GLN A 219 0.06 -19.22 19.85
C GLN A 219 -0.18 -20.16 21.04
N GLY A 220 0.41 -19.85 22.18
CA GLY A 220 0.29 -20.63 23.42
C GLY A 220 1.28 -21.79 23.57
N ALA A 221 2.09 -22.10 22.58
CA ALA A 221 3.21 -23.04 22.66
C ALA A 221 4.54 -22.29 22.56
N ASP A 222 5.38 -22.41 23.54
CA ASP A 222 6.84 -22.21 23.49
C ASP A 222 7.43 -20.88 22.95
N GLY A 223 6.70 -19.78 22.95
CA GLY A 223 7.30 -18.45 22.83
C GLY A 223 7.83 -18.07 21.44
N PHE A 224 7.24 -18.53 20.34
CA PHE A 224 7.63 -18.16 18.96
C PHE A 224 6.62 -17.28 18.23
N SER A 225 5.51 -16.91 18.84
CA SER A 225 4.45 -16.11 18.19
C SER A 225 4.95 -14.75 17.68
N GLY A 226 5.78 -14.07 18.46
CA GLY A 226 6.37 -12.80 18.09
C GLY A 226 7.30 -12.88 16.87
N LEU A 227 8.00 -14.00 16.68
CA LEU A 227 8.82 -14.22 15.48
C LEU A 227 7.95 -14.32 14.23
N PHE A 228 6.88 -15.13 14.27
CA PHE A 228 6.01 -15.30 13.11
C PHE A 228 5.25 -14.02 12.77
N GLU A 229 4.79 -13.27 13.77
CA GLU A 229 4.18 -11.95 13.54
C GLU A 229 5.15 -11.00 12.80
N ARG A 230 6.43 -10.96 13.19
CA ARG A 230 7.44 -10.16 12.50
C ARG A 230 7.73 -10.63 11.09
N LEU A 231 7.72 -11.93 10.84
CA LEU A 231 7.86 -12.48 9.49
C LEU A 231 6.65 -12.12 8.62
N ILE A 232 5.44 -12.14 9.18
CA ILE A 232 4.22 -11.67 8.51
C ILE A 232 4.33 -10.19 8.20
N ALA A 233 4.70 -9.36 9.17
CA ALA A 233 4.86 -7.92 9.02
C ALA A 233 5.93 -7.58 7.96
N LEU A 234 7.09 -8.23 7.98
CA LEU A 234 8.16 -8.06 6.99
C LEU A 234 7.72 -8.51 5.59
N THR A 235 7.02 -9.63 5.50
CA THR A 235 6.47 -10.15 4.24
C THR A 235 5.41 -9.19 3.70
N GLY A 236 4.55 -8.65 4.55
CA GLY A 236 3.57 -7.63 4.20
C GLY A 236 4.22 -6.36 3.65
N ALA A 237 5.17 -5.80 4.38
CA ALA A 237 5.92 -4.62 3.97
C ALA A 237 6.64 -4.84 2.64
N THR A 238 7.28 -5.99 2.46
CA THR A 238 7.95 -6.37 1.21
C THR A 238 6.96 -6.47 0.06
N GLY A 239 5.78 -7.04 0.27
CA GLY A 239 4.71 -7.13 -0.73
C GLY A 239 4.25 -5.76 -1.23
N ILE A 240 3.97 -4.82 -0.32
CA ILE A 240 3.62 -3.43 -0.68
C ILE A 240 4.77 -2.76 -1.44
N ALA A 241 6.01 -2.90 -0.97
CA ALA A 241 7.19 -2.32 -1.63
C ALA A 241 7.40 -2.90 -3.05
N LEU A 242 7.17 -4.19 -3.25
CA LEU A 242 7.23 -4.83 -4.57
C LEU A 242 6.15 -4.30 -5.51
N LEU A 243 4.90 -4.15 -5.05
CA LEU A 243 3.80 -3.56 -5.82
C LEU A 243 4.14 -2.12 -6.22
N ALA A 244 4.65 -1.32 -5.29
CA ALA A 244 5.09 0.06 -5.53
C ALA A 244 6.22 0.11 -6.56
N ARG A 245 7.23 -0.77 -6.47
CA ARG A 245 8.31 -0.89 -7.46
C ARG A 245 7.78 -1.24 -8.85
N GLY A 246 6.77 -2.12 -8.94
CA GLY A 246 6.09 -2.44 -10.20
C GLY A 246 5.49 -1.20 -10.85
N VAL A 247 4.78 -0.38 -10.08
CA VAL A 247 4.21 0.90 -10.54
C VAL A 247 5.31 1.89 -10.98
N ILE A 248 6.39 2.03 -10.18
CA ILE A 248 7.51 2.94 -10.48
C ILE A 248 8.17 2.58 -11.82
N ARG A 249 8.46 1.30 -12.05
CA ARG A 249 9.09 0.85 -13.30
C ARG A 249 8.26 1.21 -14.51
N ARG A 250 6.93 1.06 -14.41
CA ARG A 250 6.01 1.33 -15.51
C ARG A 250 5.82 2.80 -15.81
N SER A 251 5.81 3.63 -14.77
CA SER A 251 5.72 5.08 -14.99
C SER A 251 6.95 5.67 -15.71
N LYS A 252 8.05 4.91 -15.82
CA LYS A 252 9.24 5.29 -16.59
C LYS A 252 9.15 4.90 -18.07
N THR A 253 8.41 3.84 -18.41
CA THR A 253 8.30 3.34 -19.79
C THR A 253 7.15 3.99 -20.57
N ALA A 254 6.29 4.73 -19.91
CA ALA A 254 5.14 5.43 -20.49
C ALA A 254 5.39 6.95 -20.73
N GLY A 255 6.55 7.47 -20.42
CA GLY A 255 7.00 8.85 -20.67
C GLY A 255 8.26 8.88 -21.49
#